data_8476a68f7b3237043597b48d082283ed
#
_entry.id   8476a68f7b3237043597b48d082283ed
#
_cell.length_a   1.000
_cell.length_b   1.000
_cell.length_c   1.000
_cell.angle_alpha   90.00
_cell.angle_beta   90.00
_cell.angle_gamma   90.00
#
_symmetry.space_group_name_H-M   'P 1'
#
loop_
_entity.id
_entity.type
_entity.pdbx_description
1 polymer ?
#
loop_
_entity_poly.entity_id
_entity_poly.type
_entity_poly.pdbx_seq_one_letter_code
_entity_poly.pdbx_strand_id
1 'polypeptide(L)'
;MQIKQQQQIRAFLSEKFGGDSDSTLFERQEALLQGCIARTEGKSPNQMKTLTETILPRVALYKALSEHFPHEDAYKTMRAYMLEIVAPEKHSSMAKIEAIPGFYFLYSRIFLRVVRKSDLWESTQSHGKDHFEVTMKKCLWHTACVENGCAELCPLFC
;
A
#
# COMPACT_ATOMS: atom_id res chain seq x y z
N MET A 1 -18.04 -4.71 -8.52
CA MET A 1 -16.77 -5.02 -9.23
C MET A 1 -15.72 -5.18 -8.14
N GLN A 2 -15.19 -6.38 -7.96
CA GLN A 2 -14.12 -6.57 -6.98
C GLN A 2 -12.91 -5.73 -7.40
N ILE A 3 -12.38 -4.95 -6.47
CA ILE A 3 -11.19 -4.14 -6.69
C ILE A 3 -10.04 -5.09 -7.05
N LYS A 4 -9.24 -4.75 -8.06
CA LYS A 4 -8.09 -5.56 -8.53
C LYS A 4 -7.24 -6.13 -7.39
N GLN A 5 -7.05 -5.34 -6.34
CA GLN A 5 -6.26 -5.75 -5.19
C GLN A 5 -6.91 -6.86 -4.36
N GLN A 6 -8.24 -6.89 -4.23
CA GLN A 6 -8.94 -8.00 -3.57
C GLN A 6 -8.77 -9.31 -4.34
N GLN A 7 -8.78 -9.25 -5.68
CA GLN A 7 -8.51 -10.42 -6.51
C GLN A 7 -7.06 -10.92 -6.33
N GLN A 8 -6.10 -10.01 -6.23
CA GLN A 8 -4.69 -10.35 -5.97
C GLN A 8 -4.51 -10.97 -4.58
N ILE A 9 -5.15 -10.41 -3.55
CA ILE A 9 -5.12 -10.96 -2.18
C ILE A 9 -5.70 -12.37 -2.18
N ARG A 10 -6.86 -12.58 -2.79
CA ARG A 10 -7.51 -13.90 -2.86
C ARG A 10 -6.62 -14.92 -3.56
N ALA A 11 -6.05 -14.57 -4.72
CA ALA A 11 -5.15 -15.45 -5.45
C ALA A 11 -3.90 -15.82 -4.62
N PHE A 12 -3.29 -14.83 -3.96
CA PHE A 12 -2.14 -15.05 -3.09
C PHE A 12 -2.46 -15.98 -1.91
N LEU A 13 -3.59 -15.77 -1.23
CA LEU A 13 -4.00 -16.64 -0.13
C LEU A 13 -4.26 -18.07 -0.60
N SER A 14 -4.93 -18.23 -1.74
CA SER A 14 -5.19 -19.55 -2.33
C SER A 14 -3.90 -20.29 -2.71
N GLU A 15 -2.92 -19.58 -3.28
CA GLU A 15 -1.60 -20.15 -3.61
C GLU A 15 -0.80 -20.53 -2.35
N LYS A 16 -0.85 -19.66 -1.33
CA LYS A 16 0.00 -19.81 -0.13
C LYS A 16 -0.52 -20.84 0.86
N PHE A 17 -1.84 -20.90 1.04
CA PHE A 17 -2.45 -21.71 2.10
C PHE A 17 -3.32 -22.84 1.55
N GLY A 18 -4.03 -22.65 0.46
CA GLY A 18 -4.91 -23.64 -0.19
C GLY A 18 -6.04 -24.19 0.70
N GLY A 19 -7.05 -24.79 0.07
CA GLY A 19 -8.15 -25.47 0.78
C GLY A 19 -9.03 -24.54 1.62
N ASP A 20 -9.57 -25.03 2.73
CA ASP A 20 -10.54 -24.30 3.56
C ASP A 20 -9.92 -23.07 4.27
N SER A 21 -8.61 -23.11 4.50
CA SER A 21 -7.90 -22.04 5.23
C SER A 21 -7.84 -20.71 4.45
N ASP A 22 -7.72 -20.77 3.12
CA ASP A 22 -7.67 -19.57 2.29
C ASP A 22 -9.01 -18.84 2.26
N SER A 23 -10.12 -19.57 2.17
CA SER A 23 -11.48 -19.01 2.20
C SER A 23 -11.77 -18.32 3.52
N THR A 24 -11.44 -18.95 4.65
CA THR A 24 -11.64 -18.37 5.98
C THR A 24 -10.81 -17.09 6.19
N LEU A 25 -9.54 -17.10 5.77
CA LEU A 25 -8.69 -15.93 5.85
C LEU A 25 -9.20 -14.79 4.96
N PHE A 26 -9.67 -15.10 3.75
CA PHE A 26 -10.18 -14.08 2.84
C PHE A 26 -11.49 -13.48 3.34
N GLU A 27 -12.43 -14.28 3.82
CA GLU A 27 -13.67 -13.80 4.44
C GLU A 27 -13.39 -12.91 5.66
N ARG A 28 -12.42 -13.32 6.48
CA ARG A 28 -12.00 -12.50 7.64
C ARG A 28 -11.38 -11.18 7.20
N GLN A 29 -10.54 -11.20 6.17
CA GLN A 29 -9.94 -10.00 5.58
C GLN A 29 -11.02 -9.05 5.04
N GLU A 30 -12.03 -9.56 4.36
CA GLU A 30 -13.15 -8.73 3.86
C GLU A 30 -13.95 -8.10 5.00
N ALA A 31 -14.26 -8.85 6.04
CA ALA A 31 -14.96 -8.32 7.22
C ALA A 31 -14.14 -7.21 7.92
N LEU A 32 -12.84 -7.42 8.11
CA LEU A 32 -11.93 -6.42 8.67
C LEU A 32 -11.81 -5.18 7.77
N LEU A 33 -11.78 -5.36 6.46
CA LEU A 33 -11.74 -4.28 5.50
C LEU A 33 -12.97 -3.37 5.62
N GLN A 34 -14.17 -3.94 5.71
CA GLN A 34 -15.40 -3.16 5.91
C GLN A 34 -15.34 -2.35 7.21
N GLY A 35 -14.85 -2.93 8.30
CA GLY A 35 -14.64 -2.25 9.56
C GLY A 35 -13.60 -1.11 9.49
N CYS A 36 -12.55 -1.28 8.68
CA CYS A 36 -11.57 -0.22 8.44
C CYS A 36 -12.17 0.92 7.61
N ILE A 37 -12.92 0.60 6.55
CA ILE A 37 -13.58 1.60 5.69
C ILE A 37 -14.58 2.45 6.47
N ALA A 38 -15.37 1.84 7.35
CA ALA A 38 -16.35 2.56 8.17
C ALA A 38 -15.72 3.64 9.08
N ARG A 39 -14.41 3.58 9.34
CA ARG A 39 -13.67 4.55 10.17
C ARG A 39 -13.01 5.67 9.37
N THR A 40 -13.24 5.77 8.08
CA THR A 40 -12.56 6.75 7.19
C THR A 40 -13.35 8.04 6.98
N GLU A 41 -14.30 8.37 7.84
CA GLU A 41 -15.08 9.61 7.73
C GLU A 41 -14.21 10.86 7.71
N GLY A 42 -14.63 11.87 6.94
CA GLY A 42 -13.95 13.17 6.86
C GLY A 42 -12.73 13.24 5.95
N LYS A 43 -12.41 12.15 5.23
CA LYS A 43 -11.31 12.14 4.24
C LYS A 43 -11.77 12.71 2.89
N SER A 44 -10.85 13.30 2.13
CA SER A 44 -11.14 13.76 0.77
C SER A 44 -11.47 12.61 -0.19
N PRO A 45 -12.13 12.85 -1.34
CA PRO A 45 -12.41 11.80 -2.32
C PRO A 45 -11.15 11.06 -2.80
N ASN A 46 -10.02 11.77 -2.98
CA ASN A 46 -8.74 11.16 -3.39
C ASN A 46 -8.14 10.29 -2.28
N GLN A 47 -8.18 10.76 -1.03
CA GLN A 47 -7.76 9.99 0.13
C GLN A 47 -8.64 8.74 0.31
N MET A 48 -9.97 8.89 0.21
CA MET A 48 -10.91 7.77 0.29
C MET A 48 -10.61 6.70 -0.76
N LYS A 49 -10.41 7.12 -2.02
CA LYS A 49 -10.06 6.19 -3.09
C LYS A 49 -8.76 5.44 -2.77
N THR A 50 -7.71 6.15 -2.38
CA THR A 50 -6.42 5.54 -2.06
C THR A 50 -6.50 4.59 -0.85
N LEU A 51 -7.25 4.98 0.18
CA LEU A 51 -7.49 4.14 1.35
C LEU A 51 -8.22 2.85 0.95
N THR A 52 -9.35 2.97 0.29
CA THR A 52 -10.22 1.81 0.00
C THR A 52 -9.67 0.89 -1.08
N GLU A 53 -8.99 1.43 -2.08
CA GLU A 53 -8.48 0.64 -3.19
C GLU A 53 -7.05 0.11 -2.97
N THR A 54 -6.27 0.71 -2.06
CA THR A 54 -4.85 0.39 -1.96
C THR A 54 -4.40 0.05 -0.55
N ILE A 55 -4.69 0.90 0.44
CA ILE A 55 -4.08 0.79 1.77
C ILE A 55 -4.84 -0.19 2.66
N LEU A 56 -6.13 0.05 2.85
CA LEU A 56 -6.95 -0.72 3.80
C LEU A 56 -7.09 -2.21 3.44
N PRO A 57 -7.15 -2.63 2.15
CA PRO A 57 -7.12 -4.06 1.83
C PRO A 57 -5.87 -4.77 2.35
N ARG A 58 -4.71 -4.11 2.32
CA ARG A 58 -3.44 -4.66 2.83
C ARG A 58 -3.38 -4.66 4.35
N VAL A 59 -3.88 -3.59 4.97
CA VAL A 59 -4.02 -3.51 6.42
C VAL A 59 -4.95 -4.62 6.93
N ALA A 60 -6.09 -4.82 6.28
CA ALA A 60 -7.03 -5.87 6.62
C ALA A 60 -6.45 -7.27 6.42
N LEU A 61 -5.66 -7.48 5.34
CA LEU A 61 -4.93 -8.73 5.13
C LEU A 61 -3.98 -9.03 6.29
N TYR A 62 -3.15 -8.06 6.66
CA TYR A 62 -2.22 -8.25 7.77
C TYR A 62 -2.93 -8.54 9.10
N LYS A 63 -4.04 -7.85 9.38
CA LYS A 63 -4.84 -8.11 10.59
C LYS A 63 -5.43 -9.51 10.59
N ALA A 64 -5.98 -9.96 9.46
CA ALA A 64 -6.48 -11.33 9.34
C ALA A 64 -5.38 -12.38 9.56
N LEU A 65 -4.19 -12.15 9.00
CA LEU A 65 -3.03 -13.00 9.22
C LEU A 65 -2.61 -13.00 10.68
N SER A 66 -2.57 -11.84 11.34
CA SER A 66 -2.15 -11.70 12.75
C SER A 66 -3.14 -12.32 13.75
N GLU A 67 -4.39 -12.51 13.37
CA GLU A 67 -5.38 -13.25 14.17
C GLU A 67 -5.20 -14.78 14.09
N HIS A 68 -4.60 -15.28 12.99
CA HIS A 68 -4.47 -16.72 12.74
C HIS A 68 -3.05 -17.25 12.95
N PHE A 69 -2.04 -16.39 12.87
CA PHE A 69 -0.64 -16.75 12.95
C PHE A 69 0.11 -15.91 13.99
N PRO A 70 1.23 -16.41 14.53
CA PRO A 70 2.15 -15.59 15.31
C PRO A 70 2.56 -14.34 14.53
N HIS A 71 2.76 -13.23 15.24
CA HIS A 71 3.08 -11.91 14.64
C HIS A 71 4.22 -11.98 13.62
N GLU A 72 5.29 -12.71 13.91
CA GLU A 72 6.44 -12.86 13.02
C GLU A 72 6.06 -13.53 11.68
N ASP A 73 5.23 -14.58 11.73
CA ASP A 73 4.79 -15.31 10.53
C ASP A 73 3.78 -14.50 9.72
N ALA A 74 2.88 -13.77 10.39
CA ALA A 74 1.98 -12.83 9.73
C ALA A 74 2.76 -11.73 8.99
N TYR A 75 3.80 -11.17 9.62
CA TYR A 75 4.66 -10.16 9.00
C TYR A 75 5.46 -10.73 7.82
N LYS A 76 6.04 -11.93 7.96
CA LYS A 76 6.75 -12.63 6.86
C LYS A 76 5.81 -12.89 5.68
N THR A 77 4.58 -13.32 5.95
CA THR A 77 3.58 -13.56 4.91
C THR A 77 3.18 -12.26 4.22
N MET A 78 2.96 -11.19 4.98
CA MET A 78 2.67 -9.88 4.40
C MET A 78 3.84 -9.36 3.54
N ARG A 79 5.08 -9.56 4.00
CA ARG A 79 6.28 -9.22 3.24
C ARG A 79 6.36 -10.02 1.93
N ALA A 80 6.04 -11.31 1.96
CA ALA A 80 5.97 -12.15 0.76
C ALA A 80 4.94 -11.59 -0.24
N TYR A 81 3.72 -11.27 0.23
CA TYR A 81 2.70 -10.63 -0.60
C TYR A 81 3.21 -9.35 -1.28
N MET A 82 3.90 -8.49 -0.54
CA MET A 82 4.43 -7.25 -1.10
C MET A 82 5.52 -7.50 -2.14
N LEU A 83 6.41 -8.48 -1.93
CA LEU A 83 7.52 -8.78 -2.83
C LEU A 83 7.11 -9.60 -4.05
N GLU A 84 6.18 -10.53 -3.91
CA GLU A 84 5.80 -11.47 -4.97
C GLU A 84 4.68 -10.91 -5.85
N ILE A 85 3.77 -10.11 -5.29
CA ILE A 85 2.59 -9.59 -6.00
C ILE A 85 2.72 -8.09 -6.32
N VAL A 86 3.02 -7.27 -5.31
CA VAL A 86 2.96 -5.81 -5.46
C VAL A 86 4.21 -5.24 -6.15
N ALA A 87 5.40 -5.67 -5.75
CA ALA A 87 6.64 -5.13 -6.27
C ALA A 87 6.84 -5.42 -7.77
N PRO A 88 6.58 -6.63 -8.30
CA PRO A 88 6.73 -6.90 -9.73
C PRO A 88 5.79 -6.05 -10.60
N GLU A 89 4.56 -5.80 -10.15
CA GLU A 89 3.62 -4.94 -10.86
C GLU A 89 4.13 -3.49 -10.92
N LYS A 90 4.64 -2.98 -9.82
CA LYS A 90 5.23 -1.63 -9.75
C LYS A 90 6.49 -1.54 -10.60
N HIS A 91 7.39 -2.52 -10.50
CA HIS A 91 8.60 -2.59 -11.31
C HIS A 91 8.29 -2.61 -12.81
N SER A 92 7.38 -3.46 -13.25
CA SER A 92 6.96 -3.53 -14.66
C SER A 92 6.38 -2.20 -15.18
N SER A 93 5.65 -1.47 -14.33
CA SER A 93 5.12 -0.16 -14.69
C SER A 93 6.21 0.90 -14.80
N MET A 94 7.21 0.87 -13.89
CA MET A 94 8.32 1.82 -13.87
C MET A 94 9.32 1.57 -14.99
N ALA A 95 9.66 0.32 -15.29
CA ALA A 95 10.65 -0.04 -16.32
C ALA A 95 10.33 0.57 -17.71
N LYS A 96 9.05 0.71 -18.04
CA LYS A 96 8.60 1.35 -19.28
C LYS A 96 8.94 2.86 -19.32
N ILE A 97 8.90 3.51 -18.15
CA ILE A 97 9.14 4.94 -18.00
C ILE A 97 10.64 5.21 -17.90
N GLU A 98 11.39 4.35 -17.22
CA GLU A 98 12.85 4.44 -17.06
C GLU A 98 13.61 4.34 -18.38
N ALA A 99 13.03 3.65 -19.38
CA ALA A 99 13.60 3.57 -20.72
C ALA A 99 13.56 4.89 -21.53
N ILE A 100 12.84 5.92 -21.03
CA ILE A 100 12.73 7.21 -21.72
C ILE A 100 14.01 8.03 -21.53
N PRO A 101 14.66 8.54 -22.59
CA PRO A 101 15.81 9.42 -22.47
C PRO A 101 15.50 10.65 -21.59
N GLY A 102 16.38 10.98 -20.66
CA GLY A 102 16.15 12.07 -19.70
C GLY A 102 15.16 11.76 -18.59
N PHE A 103 14.83 10.48 -18.38
CA PHE A 103 13.90 9.99 -17.37
C PHE A 103 14.09 10.65 -16.00
N TYR A 104 15.32 10.71 -15.50
CA TYR A 104 15.59 11.27 -14.16
C TYR A 104 15.10 12.73 -14.02
N PHE A 105 15.38 13.56 -15.02
CA PHE A 105 14.96 14.94 -15.02
C PHE A 105 13.44 15.09 -15.14
N LEU A 106 12.83 14.30 -16.01
CA LEU A 106 11.39 14.28 -16.20
C LEU A 106 10.66 13.76 -14.96
N TYR A 107 11.13 12.65 -14.41
CA TYR A 107 10.57 12.02 -13.22
C TYR A 107 10.63 12.93 -12.00
N SER A 108 11.78 13.53 -11.72
CA SER A 108 11.92 14.45 -10.58
C SER A 108 10.97 15.63 -10.69
N ARG A 109 10.78 16.21 -11.86
CA ARG A 109 9.82 17.31 -12.09
C ARG A 109 8.37 16.87 -11.94
N ILE A 110 8.00 15.73 -12.53
CA ILE A 110 6.64 15.19 -12.45
C ILE A 110 6.36 14.75 -11.00
N PHE A 111 7.26 13.99 -10.41
CA PHE A 111 7.13 13.52 -9.02
C PHE A 111 6.97 14.69 -8.04
N LEU A 112 7.80 15.72 -8.13
CA LEU A 112 7.69 16.91 -7.31
C LEU A 112 6.33 17.60 -7.46
N ARG A 113 5.83 17.70 -8.70
CA ARG A 113 4.53 18.31 -8.96
C ARG A 113 3.39 17.49 -8.37
N VAL A 114 3.45 16.16 -8.53
CA VAL A 114 2.44 15.23 -8.00
C VAL A 114 2.45 15.26 -6.47
N VAL A 115 3.61 15.11 -5.84
CA VAL A 115 3.74 15.13 -4.38
C VAL A 115 3.28 16.45 -3.79
N ARG A 116 3.61 17.56 -4.41
CA ARG A 116 3.23 18.91 -3.94
C ARG A 116 1.72 19.19 -4.04
N LYS A 117 1.06 18.61 -5.04
CA LYS A 117 -0.38 18.81 -5.29
C LYS A 117 -1.27 17.75 -4.65
N SER A 118 -0.69 16.64 -4.21
CA SER A 118 -1.45 15.54 -3.64
C SER A 118 -1.80 15.84 -2.18
N ASP A 119 -3.02 15.55 -1.81
CA ASP A 119 -3.51 15.55 -0.43
C ASP A 119 -3.19 14.25 0.34
N LEU A 120 -2.43 13.34 -0.30
CA LEU A 120 -1.97 12.09 0.32
C LEU A 120 -0.73 12.32 1.19
N TRP A 121 -0.01 13.42 0.98
CA TRP A 121 1.23 13.76 1.69
C TRP A 121 1.28 15.24 2.08
N GLU A 122 1.94 15.48 3.18
CA GLU A 122 2.46 16.80 3.55
C GLU A 122 3.98 16.71 3.51
N SER A 123 4.63 17.49 2.63
CA SER A 123 6.07 17.42 2.43
C SER A 123 6.71 18.78 2.29
N THR A 124 7.99 18.87 2.66
CA THR A 124 8.89 19.96 2.27
C THR A 124 9.90 19.44 1.26
N GLN A 125 10.27 20.29 0.31
CA GLN A 125 11.12 19.91 -0.80
C GLN A 125 12.23 20.94 -0.97
N SER A 126 13.45 20.46 -1.22
CA SER A 126 14.60 21.24 -1.62
C SER A 126 15.22 20.61 -2.86
N HIS A 127 15.65 21.43 -3.82
CA HIS A 127 16.36 20.95 -5.00
C HIS A 127 17.39 21.98 -5.46
N GLY A 128 18.51 21.50 -5.96
CA GLY A 128 19.57 22.26 -6.57
C GLY A 128 20.04 21.61 -7.86
N LYS A 129 21.23 21.99 -8.33
CA LYS A 129 21.82 21.38 -9.51
C LYS A 129 22.18 19.90 -9.28
N ASP A 130 22.63 19.56 -8.07
CA ASP A 130 23.24 18.30 -7.73
C ASP A 130 22.49 17.51 -6.65
N HIS A 131 21.38 18.03 -6.14
CA HIS A 131 20.61 17.37 -5.10
C HIS A 131 19.11 17.57 -5.28
N PHE A 132 18.39 16.60 -4.76
CA PHE A 132 16.95 16.58 -4.65
C PHE A 132 16.59 15.94 -3.31
N GLU A 133 15.87 16.68 -2.48
CA GLU A 133 15.46 16.22 -1.15
C GLU A 133 13.96 16.42 -0.96
N VAL A 134 13.29 15.40 -0.44
CA VAL A 134 11.90 15.45 -0.04
C VAL A 134 11.79 14.94 1.39
N THR A 135 11.32 15.78 2.28
CA THR A 135 10.99 15.38 3.65
C THR A 135 9.48 15.24 3.77
N MET A 136 9.01 14.00 4.01
CA MET A 136 7.60 13.72 4.26
C MET A 136 7.26 14.00 5.72
N LYS A 137 6.37 14.97 5.97
CA LYS A 137 5.87 15.31 7.31
C LYS A 137 4.65 14.49 7.69
N LYS A 138 3.76 14.22 6.72
CA LYS A 138 2.61 13.33 6.86
C LYS A 138 2.51 12.45 5.62
N CYS A 139 2.09 11.23 5.83
CA CYS A 139 1.87 10.25 4.78
C CYS A 139 0.59 9.47 5.09
N LEU A 140 -0.34 9.42 4.14
CA LEU A 140 -1.61 8.72 4.32
C LEU A 140 -1.41 7.23 4.66
N TRP A 141 -0.39 6.58 4.06
CA TRP A 141 -0.04 5.18 4.35
C TRP A 141 0.37 5.00 5.81
N HIS A 142 1.30 5.83 6.29
CA HIS A 142 1.74 5.79 7.69
C HIS A 142 0.56 6.04 8.64
N THR A 143 -0.20 7.10 8.38
CA THR A 143 -1.37 7.44 9.21
C THR A 143 -2.37 6.28 9.28
N ALA A 144 -2.70 5.68 8.13
CA ALA A 144 -3.64 4.56 8.08
C ALA A 144 -3.12 3.31 8.83
N CYS A 145 -1.82 3.01 8.74
CA CYS A 145 -1.22 1.91 9.51
C CYS A 145 -1.31 2.17 11.01
N VAL A 146 -0.95 3.37 11.46
CA VAL A 146 -0.99 3.74 12.89
C VAL A 146 -2.43 3.73 13.42
N GLU A 147 -3.37 4.35 12.71
CA GLU A 147 -4.79 4.40 13.09
C GLU A 147 -5.43 3.01 13.18
N ASN A 148 -4.90 2.02 12.47
CA ASN A 148 -5.35 0.63 12.49
C ASN A 148 -4.52 -0.30 13.38
N GLY A 149 -3.54 0.22 14.14
CA GLY A 149 -2.73 -0.54 15.09
C GLY A 149 -1.74 -1.50 14.44
N CYS A 150 -1.22 -1.16 13.25
CA CYS A 150 -0.24 -1.96 12.51
C CYS A 150 0.89 -1.08 11.94
N ALA A 151 1.47 -0.22 12.79
CA ALA A 151 2.54 0.71 12.41
C ALA A 151 3.78 0.01 11.83
N GLU A 152 4.03 -1.23 12.22
CA GLU A 152 5.11 -2.09 11.71
C GLU A 152 5.01 -2.41 10.21
N LEU A 153 3.85 -2.20 9.58
CA LEU A 153 3.69 -2.32 8.13
C LEU A 153 4.29 -1.15 7.35
N CYS A 154 4.55 -0.01 7.99
CA CYS A 154 5.03 1.18 7.28
C CYS A 154 6.28 0.91 6.42
N PRO A 155 7.31 0.16 6.88
CA PRO A 155 8.48 -0.16 6.06
C PRO A 155 8.19 -1.03 4.83
N LEU A 156 7.05 -1.72 4.80
CA LEU A 156 6.64 -2.54 3.65
C LEU A 156 5.90 -1.69 2.59
N PHE A 157 5.37 -0.53 2.96
CA PHE A 157 4.57 0.33 2.08
C PHE A 157 5.36 1.52 1.55
N CYS A 158 6.38 1.94 2.28
CA CYS A 158 7.26 3.06 2.01
C CYS A 158 8.68 2.56 1.77
#